data_985ad70aa3f90732d66b582474dd3651
#
_entry.id   985ad70aa3f90732d66b582474dd3651
#
_cell.length_a   1.000
_cell.length_b   1.000
_cell.length_c   1.000
_cell.angle_alpha   90.00
_cell.angle_beta   90.00
_cell.angle_gamma   90.00
#
_symmetry.space_group_name_H-M   'P 1'
#
loop_
_entity.id
_entity.type
_entity.pdbx_description
1 polymer ?
#
loop_
_entity_poly.entity_id
_entity_poly.type
_entity_poly.pdbx_seq_one_letter_code
_entity_poly.pdbx_strand_id
1 'polypeptide(L)'
;QKGTEGRPDIKEMTLDDIVRVKNDFVNAAKLSKEWGYDGVQLHGAHGYLLCEFLSDLNQRTDEYGGGILQKGQIIVDLVEEIRTVCGEEFLISVRLSPELFSLNTEDVYVFAQHLLKHGQIDLLDWSLWDVDKTIDGTTILSNVLTLDYFGCPVSVAGKIDSAEKVSVLFDEGIDMVSIGRGAILHHDFPKACLASGFTVRELPVTADSLYTEGLSKVFVDYMRRWKGFVLD
;
A
#
# COMPACT_ATOMS: atom_id res chain seq x y z
N GLN A 1 -0.07 1.86 21.39
CA GLN A 1 0.02 1.15 22.70
C GLN A 1 -1.16 0.20 22.96
N LYS A 2 -2.36 0.40 22.40
CA LYS A 2 -3.48 -0.56 22.55
C LYS A 2 -3.25 -1.92 21.87
N GLY A 3 -2.26 -2.06 21.01
CA GLY A 3 -1.91 -3.33 20.35
C GLY A 3 -0.93 -4.21 21.12
N THR A 4 -0.36 -3.72 22.22
CA THR A 4 0.67 -4.44 22.99
C THR A 4 0.14 -5.23 24.20
N GLU A 5 -1.15 -5.07 24.55
CA GLU A 5 -1.76 -5.90 25.59
C GLU A 5 -1.70 -7.37 25.17
N GLY A 6 -0.91 -8.15 25.89
CA GLY A 6 -0.64 -9.56 25.60
C GLY A 6 0.58 -9.85 24.71
N ARG A 7 1.35 -8.84 24.32
CA ARG A 7 2.63 -8.98 23.59
C ARG A 7 3.75 -8.28 24.36
N PRO A 8 4.27 -8.85 25.43
CA PRO A 8 5.24 -8.22 26.32
C PRO A 8 6.62 -7.96 25.65
N ASP A 9 6.86 -8.55 24.49
CA ASP A 9 8.06 -8.39 23.67
C ASP A 9 8.00 -7.16 22.72
N ILE A 10 6.81 -6.56 22.53
CA ILE A 10 6.66 -5.35 21.72
C ILE A 10 6.90 -4.12 22.60
N LYS A 11 7.84 -3.30 22.21
CA LYS A 11 8.20 -2.04 22.88
C LYS A 11 8.25 -0.89 21.87
N GLU A 12 8.08 0.32 22.36
CA GLU A 12 8.29 1.53 21.59
C GLU A 12 9.75 1.65 21.14
N MET A 13 9.96 2.07 19.89
CA MET A 13 11.30 2.29 19.36
C MET A 13 11.97 3.51 19.98
N THR A 14 13.24 3.39 20.32
CA THR A 14 14.10 4.54 20.65
C THR A 14 14.51 5.28 19.37
N LEU A 15 15.08 6.49 19.48
CA LEU A 15 15.67 7.17 18.32
C LEU A 15 16.79 6.34 17.67
N ASP A 16 17.61 5.63 18.47
CA ASP A 16 18.65 4.73 17.95
C ASP A 16 18.04 3.55 17.17
N ASP A 17 16.90 3.02 17.63
CA ASP A 17 16.17 1.99 16.89
C ASP A 17 15.64 2.53 15.56
N ILE A 18 15.15 3.78 15.50
CA ILE A 18 14.69 4.42 14.28
C ILE A 18 15.86 4.60 13.31
N VAL A 19 17.00 5.10 13.77
CA VAL A 19 18.21 5.24 12.94
C VAL A 19 18.64 3.88 12.36
N ARG A 20 18.66 2.83 13.20
CA ARG A 20 18.99 1.47 12.74
C ARG A 20 18.02 0.98 11.69
N VAL A 21 16.71 1.14 11.90
CA VAL A 21 15.67 0.70 10.95
C VAL A 21 15.75 1.49 9.64
N LYS A 22 15.97 2.81 9.68
CA LYS A 22 16.20 3.60 8.46
C LYS A 22 17.38 3.06 7.67
N ASN A 23 18.51 2.78 8.34
CA ASN A 23 19.67 2.17 7.69
C ASN A 23 19.35 0.81 7.06
N ASP A 24 18.52 -0.03 7.72
CA ASP A 24 18.10 -1.32 7.18
C ASP A 24 17.26 -1.16 5.90
N PHE A 25 16.33 -0.19 5.85
CA PHE A 25 15.55 0.13 4.64
C PHE A 25 16.46 0.61 3.50
N VAL A 26 17.38 1.54 3.78
CA VAL A 26 18.30 2.08 2.78
C VAL A 26 19.22 0.98 2.25
N ASN A 27 19.72 0.11 3.12
CA ASN A 27 20.55 -1.03 2.72
C ASN A 27 19.76 -2.03 1.86
N ALA A 28 18.48 -2.29 2.19
CA ALA A 28 17.61 -3.14 1.39
C ALA A 28 17.41 -2.55 -0.02
N ALA A 29 17.22 -1.24 -0.14
CA ALA A 29 17.09 -0.56 -1.42
C ALA A 29 18.38 -0.66 -2.25
N LYS A 30 19.56 -0.46 -1.62
CA LYS A 30 20.86 -0.64 -2.28
C LYS A 30 21.05 -2.06 -2.82
N LEU A 31 20.77 -3.06 -2.00
CA LEU A 31 20.86 -4.47 -2.40
C LEU A 31 19.88 -4.78 -3.54
N SER A 32 18.66 -4.25 -3.48
CA SER A 32 17.70 -4.41 -4.57
C SER A 32 18.24 -3.85 -5.89
N LYS A 33 18.83 -2.66 -5.87
CA LYS A 33 19.48 -2.07 -7.04
C LYS A 33 20.66 -2.92 -7.54
N GLU A 34 21.54 -3.38 -6.64
CA GLU A 34 22.68 -4.24 -6.97
C GLU A 34 22.24 -5.56 -7.62
N TRP A 35 21.08 -6.09 -7.24
CA TRP A 35 20.52 -7.30 -7.81
C TRP A 35 19.68 -7.09 -9.08
N GLY A 36 19.64 -5.85 -9.59
CA GLY A 36 19.02 -5.52 -10.87
C GLY A 36 17.50 -5.26 -10.79
N TYR A 37 16.97 -4.96 -9.62
CA TYR A 37 15.60 -4.43 -9.52
C TYR A 37 15.57 -2.96 -9.97
N ASP A 38 14.47 -2.57 -10.60
CA ASP A 38 14.27 -1.21 -11.11
C ASP A 38 13.90 -0.20 -10.02
N GLY A 39 13.39 -0.69 -8.87
CA GLY A 39 12.96 0.17 -7.77
C GLY A 39 12.48 -0.59 -6.54
N VAL A 40 12.02 0.17 -5.55
CA VAL A 40 11.43 -0.35 -4.31
C VAL A 40 10.14 0.39 -3.96
N GLN A 41 9.25 -0.26 -3.20
CA GLN A 41 8.07 0.37 -2.64
C GLN A 41 8.15 0.41 -1.11
N LEU A 42 8.11 1.61 -0.53
CA LEU A 42 7.98 1.82 0.89
C LEU A 42 6.54 1.52 1.34
N HIS A 43 6.40 0.57 2.26
CA HIS A 43 5.09 0.10 2.70
C HIS A 43 4.57 0.91 3.89
N GLY A 44 3.94 2.05 3.62
CA GLY A 44 3.29 2.94 4.59
C GLY A 44 1.80 2.64 4.81
N ALA A 45 1.37 1.38 4.64
CA ALA A 45 -0.03 0.96 4.69
C ALA A 45 -0.27 -0.21 5.66
N HIS A 46 -1.54 -0.59 5.85
CA HIS A 46 -2.02 -1.83 6.50
C HIS A 46 -1.63 -2.01 7.97
N GLY A 47 -1.35 -0.93 8.70
CA GLY A 47 -0.98 -1.01 10.12
C GLY A 47 0.41 -1.59 10.37
N TYR A 48 1.29 -1.67 9.34
CA TYR A 48 2.70 -2.02 9.51
C TYR A 48 3.51 -0.80 9.94
N LEU A 49 4.80 -0.97 10.18
CA LEU A 49 5.66 -0.01 10.86
C LEU A 49 5.50 1.44 10.38
N LEU A 50 5.66 1.71 9.09
CA LEU A 50 5.56 3.08 8.57
C LEU A 50 4.13 3.64 8.67
N CYS A 51 3.10 2.79 8.55
CA CYS A 51 1.71 3.17 8.79
C CYS A 51 1.45 3.48 10.26
N GLU A 52 2.06 2.74 11.19
CA GLU A 52 1.94 3.01 12.63
C GLU A 52 2.54 4.37 13.01
N PHE A 53 3.60 4.82 12.34
CA PHE A 53 4.11 6.19 12.54
C PHE A 53 3.08 7.25 12.17
N LEU A 54 2.32 7.06 11.08
CA LEU A 54 1.28 7.99 10.63
C LEU A 54 0.02 7.96 11.52
N SER A 55 -0.20 6.89 12.28
CA SER A 55 -1.44 6.64 13.00
C SER A 55 -1.59 7.54 14.24
N ASP A 56 -2.85 7.67 14.71
CA ASP A 56 -3.16 8.36 15.96
C ASP A 56 -2.70 7.60 17.21
N LEU A 57 -2.24 6.35 17.04
CA LEU A 57 -1.58 5.58 18.09
C LEU A 57 -0.14 6.06 18.35
N ASN A 58 0.46 6.77 17.40
CA ASN A 58 1.76 7.38 17.59
C ASN A 58 1.64 8.60 18.53
N GLN A 59 2.03 8.41 19.77
CA GLN A 59 2.02 9.41 20.84
C GLN A 59 3.44 9.91 21.19
N ARG A 60 4.38 9.78 20.24
CA ARG A 60 5.76 10.27 20.41
C ARG A 60 5.79 11.77 20.58
N THR A 61 6.79 12.25 21.34
CA THR A 61 7.03 13.67 21.60
C THR A 61 8.34 14.17 21.00
N ASP A 62 9.03 13.32 20.26
CA ASP A 62 10.23 13.64 19.51
C ASP A 62 9.90 14.04 18.05
N GLU A 63 10.91 14.13 17.20
CA GLU A 63 10.81 14.56 15.79
C GLU A 63 9.91 13.68 14.90
N TYR A 64 9.58 12.46 15.36
CA TYR A 64 8.68 11.51 14.66
C TYR A 64 7.28 11.43 15.28
N GLY A 65 6.89 12.44 16.09
CA GLY A 65 5.60 12.52 16.75
C GLY A 65 4.98 13.90 16.63
N GLY A 66 3.76 14.08 17.16
CA GLY A 66 3.04 15.36 17.07
C GLY A 66 2.10 15.44 15.87
N GLY A 67 2.24 16.44 15.00
CA GLY A 67 1.42 16.59 13.80
C GLY A 67 1.76 15.57 12.70
N ILE A 68 0.87 15.45 11.69
CA ILE A 68 1.02 14.43 10.67
C ILE A 68 2.32 14.54 9.86
N LEU A 69 2.83 15.74 9.63
CA LEU A 69 4.08 15.94 8.91
C LEU A 69 5.28 15.42 9.71
N GLN A 70 5.31 15.62 11.03
CA GLN A 70 6.34 15.04 11.89
C GLN A 70 6.20 13.53 11.99
N LYS A 71 4.97 13.01 12.13
CA LYS A 71 4.69 11.57 12.10
C LYS A 71 5.18 10.93 10.78
N GLY A 72 5.01 11.62 9.66
CA GLY A 72 5.43 11.17 8.33
C GLY A 72 6.91 11.39 8.02
N GLN A 73 7.67 12.12 8.86
CA GLN A 73 9.07 12.47 8.59
C GLN A 73 9.95 11.24 8.32
N ILE A 74 9.70 10.12 8.98
CA ILE A 74 10.44 8.87 8.73
C ILE A 74 10.32 8.41 7.27
N ILE A 75 9.17 8.58 6.62
CA ILE A 75 8.97 8.21 5.23
C ILE A 75 9.72 9.18 4.31
N VAL A 76 9.66 10.48 4.62
CA VAL A 76 10.42 11.51 3.87
C VAL A 76 11.91 11.24 3.94
N ASP A 77 12.44 11.03 5.15
CA ASP A 77 13.86 10.70 5.37
C ASP A 77 14.28 9.47 4.55
N LEU A 78 13.46 8.40 4.56
CA LEU A 78 13.74 7.18 3.79
C LEU A 78 13.78 7.43 2.29
N VAL A 79 12.84 8.23 1.76
CA VAL A 79 12.81 8.59 0.34
C VAL A 79 14.08 9.36 -0.03
N GLU A 80 14.45 10.39 0.75
CA GLU A 80 15.65 11.19 0.50
C GLU A 80 16.94 10.37 0.58
N GLU A 81 17.08 9.53 1.61
CA GLU A 81 18.26 8.69 1.80
C GLU A 81 18.40 7.65 0.69
N ILE A 82 17.30 6.98 0.30
CA ILE A 82 17.29 6.02 -0.81
C ILE A 82 17.61 6.73 -2.12
N ARG A 83 17.02 7.89 -2.40
CA ARG A 83 17.32 8.69 -3.60
C ARG A 83 18.79 9.06 -3.64
N THR A 84 19.38 9.49 -2.52
CA THR A 84 20.79 9.85 -2.40
C THR A 84 21.72 8.68 -2.74
N VAL A 85 21.43 7.48 -2.25
CA VAL A 85 22.34 6.31 -2.42
C VAL A 85 22.06 5.50 -3.68
N CYS A 86 20.80 5.51 -4.16
CA CYS A 86 20.40 4.76 -5.35
C CYS A 86 20.34 5.60 -6.63
N GLY A 87 20.29 6.95 -6.52
CA GLY A 87 20.23 7.86 -7.66
C GLY A 87 18.84 7.99 -8.29
N GLU A 88 18.73 8.89 -9.28
CA GLU A 88 17.45 9.31 -9.90
C GLU A 88 16.78 8.22 -10.73
N GLU A 89 17.53 7.31 -11.33
CA GLU A 89 17.00 6.24 -12.20
C GLU A 89 16.37 5.07 -11.41
N PHE A 90 16.60 5.00 -10.09
CA PHE A 90 16.05 3.94 -9.26
C PHE A 90 14.67 4.35 -8.73
N LEU A 91 13.62 3.62 -9.12
CA LEU A 91 12.25 4.00 -8.81
C LEU A 91 11.93 3.86 -7.33
N ILE A 92 11.30 4.87 -6.76
CA ILE A 92 10.81 4.88 -5.38
C ILE A 92 9.29 5.05 -5.40
N SER A 93 8.58 4.03 -4.99
CA SER A 93 7.15 4.10 -4.75
C SER A 93 6.84 4.19 -3.26
N VAL A 94 5.78 4.88 -2.90
CA VAL A 94 5.24 4.87 -1.53
C VAL A 94 3.80 4.38 -1.57
N ARG A 95 3.48 3.39 -0.71
CA ARG A 95 2.13 2.88 -0.54
C ARG A 95 1.51 3.41 0.74
N LEU A 96 0.31 3.99 0.66
CA LEU A 96 -0.42 4.53 1.79
C LEU A 96 -1.83 3.92 1.87
N SER A 97 -2.33 3.75 3.11
CA SER A 97 -3.76 3.52 3.38
C SER A 97 -4.38 4.83 3.82
N PRO A 98 -5.45 5.33 3.19
CA PRO A 98 -6.10 6.56 3.62
C PRO A 98 -7.06 6.34 4.80
N GLU A 99 -7.39 5.09 5.11
CA GLU A 99 -8.39 4.70 6.10
C GLU A 99 -7.97 3.49 6.93
N LEU A 100 -8.70 3.22 8.00
CA LEU A 100 -8.44 2.12 8.94
C LEU A 100 -7.15 2.32 9.76
N PHE A 101 -6.71 1.31 10.48
CA PHE A 101 -5.43 1.25 11.20
C PHE A 101 -5.18 2.44 12.14
N SER A 102 -6.24 3.03 12.71
CA SER A 102 -6.17 4.25 13.54
C SER A 102 -5.55 5.45 12.82
N LEU A 103 -5.74 5.53 11.52
CA LEU A 103 -5.37 6.68 10.70
C LEU A 103 -6.50 7.71 10.70
N ASN A 104 -6.15 8.98 10.74
CA ASN A 104 -7.05 10.07 10.38
C ASN A 104 -6.94 10.29 8.87
N THR A 105 -8.04 10.14 8.14
CA THR A 105 -8.07 10.19 6.67
C THR A 105 -7.58 11.54 6.14
N GLU A 106 -8.02 12.65 6.72
CA GLU A 106 -7.60 14.00 6.29
C GLU A 106 -6.10 14.22 6.53
N ASP A 107 -5.59 13.76 7.66
CA ASP A 107 -4.15 13.83 7.96
C ASP A 107 -3.33 13.06 6.93
N VAL A 108 -3.80 11.88 6.51
CA VAL A 108 -3.11 11.10 5.47
C VAL A 108 -3.11 11.84 4.13
N TYR A 109 -4.19 12.53 3.76
CA TYR A 109 -4.21 13.34 2.55
C TYR A 109 -3.24 14.53 2.64
N VAL A 110 -3.19 15.21 3.80
CA VAL A 110 -2.22 16.29 4.04
C VAL A 110 -0.79 15.77 3.91
N PHE A 111 -0.48 14.61 4.48
CA PHE A 111 0.84 14.00 4.36
C PHE A 111 1.15 13.58 2.91
N ALA A 112 0.21 12.95 2.21
CA ALA A 112 0.39 12.55 0.82
C ALA A 112 0.66 13.76 -0.09
N GLN A 113 -0.09 14.86 0.10
CA GLN A 113 0.13 16.10 -0.63
C GLN A 113 1.51 16.70 -0.36
N HIS A 114 1.98 16.63 0.90
CA HIS A 114 3.34 17.03 1.26
C HIS A 114 4.40 16.18 0.57
N LEU A 115 4.24 14.87 0.57
CA LEU A 115 5.14 13.91 -0.06
C LEU A 115 5.21 14.11 -1.58
N LEU A 116 4.05 14.28 -2.24
CA LEU A 116 3.96 14.54 -3.67
C LEU A 116 4.65 15.87 -4.05
N LYS A 117 4.41 16.93 -3.28
CA LYS A 117 5.05 18.23 -3.49
C LYS A 117 6.58 18.18 -3.31
N HIS A 118 7.06 17.29 -2.48
CA HIS A 118 8.50 17.06 -2.28
C HIS A 118 9.18 16.51 -3.54
N GLY A 119 8.45 15.78 -4.39
CA GLY A 119 8.85 15.41 -5.75
C GLY A 119 9.96 14.36 -5.83
N GLN A 120 10.17 13.56 -4.79
CA GLN A 120 11.23 12.55 -4.73
C GLN A 120 10.73 11.10 -4.92
N ILE A 121 9.41 10.93 -5.08
CA ILE A 121 8.78 9.62 -5.37
C ILE A 121 8.36 9.55 -6.83
N ASP A 122 8.38 8.34 -7.40
CA ASP A 122 8.05 8.06 -8.79
C ASP A 122 6.65 7.45 -8.94
N LEU A 123 6.02 7.03 -7.84
CA LEU A 123 4.68 6.46 -7.82
C LEU A 123 4.07 6.58 -6.42
N LEU A 124 2.85 7.08 -6.33
CA LEU A 124 2.02 6.96 -5.14
C LEU A 124 0.99 5.85 -5.33
N ASP A 125 1.02 4.81 -4.45
CA ASP A 125 0.11 3.66 -4.50
C ASP A 125 -0.88 3.72 -3.34
N TRP A 126 -2.17 3.97 -3.63
CA TRP A 126 -3.23 4.00 -2.66
C TRP A 126 -3.81 2.62 -2.40
N SER A 127 -3.70 2.16 -1.16
CA SER A 127 -4.32 0.92 -0.72
C SER A 127 -5.67 1.19 -0.10
N LEU A 128 -6.69 1.36 -0.93
CA LEU A 128 -8.07 1.46 -0.53
C LEU A 128 -8.59 0.07 -0.14
N TRP A 129 -9.52 0.01 0.83
CA TRP A 129 -10.21 -1.23 1.13
C TRP A 129 -11.18 -1.62 0.00
N ASP A 130 -11.82 -0.60 -0.56
CA ASP A 130 -12.82 -0.70 -1.62
C ASP A 130 -12.88 0.63 -2.37
N VAL A 131 -12.65 0.62 -3.68
CA VAL A 131 -12.66 1.85 -4.50
C VAL A 131 -14.04 2.51 -4.54
N ASP A 132 -15.11 1.73 -4.38
CA ASP A 132 -16.49 2.21 -4.41
C ASP A 132 -16.99 2.65 -3.01
N LYS A 133 -16.17 2.51 -1.97
CA LYS A 133 -16.56 2.86 -0.61
C LYS A 133 -16.76 4.36 -0.45
N THR A 134 -17.92 4.74 0.07
CA THR A 134 -18.26 6.14 0.38
C THR A 134 -18.08 6.45 1.86
N ILE A 135 -17.60 7.65 2.14
CA ILE A 135 -17.58 8.27 3.46
C ILE A 135 -18.23 9.64 3.30
N ASP A 136 -19.26 9.94 4.09
CA ASP A 136 -20.00 11.22 4.06
C ASP A 136 -20.51 11.60 2.66
N GLY A 137 -20.94 10.61 1.87
CA GLY A 137 -21.50 10.80 0.54
C GLY A 137 -20.51 10.96 -0.60
N THR A 138 -19.21 10.89 -0.31
CA THR A 138 -18.13 10.96 -1.30
C THR A 138 -17.30 9.68 -1.26
N THR A 139 -16.87 9.17 -2.41
CA THR A 139 -15.96 8.01 -2.42
C THR A 139 -14.57 8.42 -1.92
N ILE A 140 -13.89 7.50 -1.23
CA ILE A 140 -12.49 7.71 -0.84
C ILE A 140 -11.63 7.94 -2.08
N LEU A 141 -11.92 7.22 -3.17
CA LEU A 141 -11.28 7.39 -4.46
C LEU A 141 -11.42 8.84 -4.97
N SER A 142 -12.63 9.40 -4.95
CA SER A 142 -12.85 10.79 -5.39
C SER A 142 -12.00 11.79 -4.59
N ASN A 143 -11.87 11.60 -3.26
CA ASN A 143 -11.04 12.46 -2.44
C ASN A 143 -9.54 12.32 -2.77
N VAL A 144 -9.08 11.09 -3.00
CA VAL A 144 -7.70 10.83 -3.45
C VAL A 144 -7.42 11.55 -4.77
N LEU A 145 -8.36 11.50 -5.72
CA LEU A 145 -8.22 12.14 -7.03
C LEU A 145 -8.25 13.69 -6.99
N THR A 146 -8.63 14.31 -5.86
CA THR A 146 -8.54 15.77 -5.70
C THR A 146 -7.14 16.29 -5.38
N LEU A 147 -6.20 15.41 -5.03
CA LEU A 147 -4.83 15.80 -4.72
C LEU A 147 -4.10 16.30 -5.98
N ASP A 148 -3.15 17.22 -5.78
CA ASP A 148 -2.23 17.62 -6.83
C ASP A 148 -1.06 16.63 -6.88
N TYR A 149 -1.01 15.81 -7.91
CA TYR A 149 0.04 14.81 -8.08
C TYR A 149 1.34 15.35 -8.65
N PHE A 150 1.39 16.60 -9.10
CA PHE A 150 2.59 17.23 -9.69
C PHE A 150 3.24 16.38 -10.81
N GLY A 151 2.43 15.58 -11.51
CA GLY A 151 2.90 14.66 -12.55
C GLY A 151 3.41 13.31 -12.04
N CYS A 152 3.37 13.05 -10.73
CA CYS A 152 3.67 11.74 -10.18
C CYS A 152 2.55 10.75 -10.54
N PRO A 153 2.83 9.60 -11.14
CA PRO A 153 1.83 8.57 -11.41
C PRO A 153 1.13 8.07 -10.14
N VAL A 154 -0.13 7.67 -10.30
CA VAL A 154 -0.96 7.15 -9.23
C VAL A 154 -1.45 5.74 -9.49
N SER A 155 -1.34 4.88 -8.48
CA SER A 155 -1.91 3.52 -8.46
C SER A 155 -2.97 3.41 -7.38
N VAL A 156 -3.98 2.58 -7.60
CA VAL A 156 -4.98 2.24 -6.58
C VAL A 156 -5.19 0.74 -6.48
N ALA A 157 -5.44 0.27 -5.25
CA ALA A 157 -5.95 -1.05 -4.94
C ALA A 157 -7.27 -0.92 -4.19
N GLY A 158 -8.19 -1.87 -4.36
CA GLY A 158 -9.44 -1.93 -3.58
C GLY A 158 -10.59 -2.61 -4.31
N LYS A 159 -10.75 -3.91 -4.14
CA LYS A 159 -11.83 -4.73 -4.74
C LYS A 159 -12.02 -4.51 -6.27
N ILE A 160 -10.92 -4.37 -6.97
CA ILE A 160 -10.94 -4.27 -8.44
C ILE A 160 -11.10 -5.70 -8.97
N ASP A 161 -12.27 -5.99 -9.53
CA ASP A 161 -12.74 -7.35 -9.80
C ASP A 161 -13.29 -7.56 -11.23
N SER A 162 -13.21 -6.54 -12.08
CA SER A 162 -13.69 -6.63 -13.46
C SER A 162 -12.91 -5.73 -14.42
N ALA A 163 -12.97 -6.05 -15.71
CA ALA A 163 -12.41 -5.23 -16.77
C ALA A 163 -13.09 -3.87 -16.87
N GLU A 164 -14.40 -3.81 -16.61
CA GLU A 164 -15.16 -2.56 -16.59
C GLU A 164 -14.66 -1.62 -15.49
N LYS A 165 -14.47 -2.13 -14.27
CA LYS A 165 -13.94 -1.34 -13.15
C LYS A 165 -12.54 -0.81 -13.43
N VAL A 166 -11.66 -1.63 -14.03
CA VAL A 166 -10.33 -1.18 -14.48
C VAL A 166 -10.44 -0.04 -15.48
N SER A 167 -11.33 -0.17 -16.48
CA SER A 167 -11.54 0.89 -17.48
C SER A 167 -12.03 2.19 -16.86
N VAL A 168 -13.02 2.11 -15.97
CA VAL A 168 -13.56 3.29 -15.26
C VAL A 168 -12.46 3.99 -14.46
N LEU A 169 -11.63 3.25 -13.75
CA LEU A 169 -10.52 3.84 -12.97
C LEU A 169 -9.51 4.58 -13.87
N PHE A 170 -9.19 4.03 -15.03
CA PHE A 170 -8.31 4.71 -15.99
C PHE A 170 -8.97 5.95 -16.58
N ASP A 171 -10.27 5.91 -16.88
CA ASP A 171 -11.03 7.07 -17.37
C ASP A 171 -11.12 8.18 -16.30
N GLU A 172 -11.06 7.83 -15.00
CA GLU A 172 -11.01 8.77 -13.88
C GLU A 172 -9.60 9.34 -13.62
N GLY A 173 -8.57 8.89 -14.33
CA GLY A 173 -7.22 9.43 -14.27
C GLY A 173 -6.26 8.62 -13.39
N ILE A 174 -6.58 7.39 -13.03
CA ILE A 174 -5.65 6.45 -12.41
C ILE A 174 -4.70 5.89 -13.47
N ASP A 175 -3.41 5.89 -13.20
CA ASP A 175 -2.38 5.40 -14.14
C ASP A 175 -2.19 3.88 -14.06
N MET A 176 -2.35 3.31 -12.87
CA MET A 176 -2.16 1.88 -12.60
C MET A 176 -3.17 1.34 -11.60
N VAL A 177 -3.45 0.04 -11.69
CA VAL A 177 -4.28 -0.67 -10.71
C VAL A 177 -3.50 -1.80 -10.06
N SER A 178 -3.60 -1.92 -8.74
CA SER A 178 -3.01 -3.00 -7.95
C SER A 178 -4.05 -4.07 -7.67
N ILE A 179 -3.85 -5.27 -8.21
CA ILE A 179 -4.81 -6.37 -8.10
C ILE A 179 -4.34 -7.36 -7.01
N GLY A 180 -5.13 -7.49 -5.96
CA GLY A 180 -4.86 -8.42 -4.86
C GLY A 180 -5.61 -9.74 -5.05
N ARG A 181 -6.78 -9.89 -4.43
CA ARG A 181 -7.59 -11.11 -4.44
C ARG A 181 -7.96 -11.59 -5.85
N GLY A 182 -8.22 -10.65 -6.77
CA GLY A 182 -8.48 -10.97 -8.16
C GLY A 182 -7.36 -11.77 -8.81
N ALA A 183 -6.10 -11.45 -8.53
CA ALA A 183 -4.95 -12.17 -9.06
C ALA A 183 -4.75 -13.57 -8.42
N ILE A 184 -5.23 -13.80 -7.19
CA ILE A 184 -5.27 -15.13 -6.57
C ILE A 184 -6.30 -16.02 -7.27
N LEU A 185 -7.41 -15.45 -7.69
CA LEU A 185 -8.50 -16.14 -8.37
C LEU A 185 -8.26 -16.32 -9.89
N HIS A 186 -7.45 -15.44 -10.47
CA HIS A 186 -7.10 -15.42 -11.89
C HIS A 186 -5.64 -14.96 -12.03
N HIS A 187 -4.71 -15.91 -12.15
CA HIS A 187 -3.28 -15.60 -12.31
C HIS A 187 -2.97 -14.74 -13.53
N ASP A 188 -3.82 -14.82 -14.56
CA ASP A 188 -3.72 -14.05 -15.79
C ASP A 188 -4.66 -12.83 -15.84
N PHE A 189 -5.07 -12.31 -14.69
CA PHE A 189 -6.01 -11.17 -14.56
C PHE A 189 -5.74 -10.05 -15.56
N PRO A 190 -4.50 -9.55 -15.76
CA PRO A 190 -4.25 -8.47 -16.72
C PRO A 190 -4.60 -8.85 -18.15
N LYS A 191 -4.33 -10.10 -18.54
CA LYS A 191 -4.68 -10.63 -19.86
C LYS A 191 -6.18 -10.82 -20.01
N ALA A 192 -6.84 -11.34 -18.98
CA ALA A 192 -8.28 -11.55 -18.96
C ALA A 192 -9.05 -10.21 -19.06
N CYS A 193 -8.55 -9.13 -18.46
CA CYS A 193 -9.14 -7.79 -18.59
C CYS A 193 -9.16 -7.22 -20.01
N LEU A 194 -8.37 -7.75 -20.93
CA LEU A 194 -8.45 -7.36 -22.34
C LEU A 194 -9.72 -7.88 -23.03
N ALA A 195 -10.38 -8.87 -22.42
CA ALA A 195 -11.64 -9.41 -22.91
C ALA A 195 -12.83 -8.62 -22.33
N SER A 196 -13.71 -8.15 -23.21
CA SER A 196 -14.95 -7.47 -22.79
C SER A 196 -15.80 -8.38 -21.88
N GLY A 197 -16.31 -7.83 -20.78
CA GLY A 197 -17.18 -8.53 -19.85
C GLY A 197 -16.45 -9.46 -18.87
N PHE A 198 -15.12 -9.40 -18.76
CA PHE A 198 -14.41 -10.18 -17.75
C PHE A 198 -14.74 -9.69 -16.34
N THR A 199 -15.10 -10.63 -15.48
CA THR A 199 -15.26 -10.45 -14.04
C THR A 199 -14.57 -11.57 -13.29
N VAL A 200 -14.08 -11.27 -12.10
CA VAL A 200 -13.46 -12.27 -11.21
C VAL A 200 -14.50 -13.27 -10.72
N ARG A 201 -14.09 -14.53 -10.56
CA ARG A 201 -14.94 -15.58 -9.97
C ARG A 201 -15.49 -15.16 -8.63
N GLU A 202 -16.76 -15.47 -8.39
CA GLU A 202 -17.39 -15.25 -7.08
C GLU A 202 -16.78 -16.18 -6.02
N LEU A 203 -16.69 -15.66 -4.81
CA LEU A 203 -16.27 -16.43 -3.64
C LEU A 203 -17.48 -17.06 -2.95
N PRO A 204 -17.33 -18.23 -2.30
CA PRO A 204 -16.11 -19.03 -2.18
C PRO A 204 -15.82 -19.89 -3.42
N VAL A 205 -14.54 -20.21 -3.63
CA VAL A 205 -14.08 -21.11 -4.73
C VAL A 205 -13.58 -22.45 -4.19
N THR A 206 -13.54 -23.47 -5.04
CA THR A 206 -12.97 -24.78 -4.67
C THR A 206 -11.45 -24.74 -4.61
N ALA A 207 -10.85 -25.63 -3.80
CA ALA A 207 -9.40 -25.80 -3.77
C ALA A 207 -8.84 -26.16 -5.15
N ASP A 208 -9.55 -27.01 -5.92
CA ASP A 208 -9.14 -27.44 -7.25
C ASP A 208 -9.05 -26.26 -8.24
N SER A 209 -9.98 -25.30 -8.14
CA SER A 209 -9.90 -24.09 -8.96
C SER A 209 -8.66 -23.26 -8.66
N LEU A 210 -8.26 -23.19 -7.39
CA LEU A 210 -7.04 -22.48 -6.98
C LEU A 210 -5.77 -23.22 -7.43
N TYR A 211 -5.77 -24.55 -7.40
CA TYR A 211 -4.66 -25.34 -7.97
C TYR A 211 -4.52 -25.11 -9.48
N THR A 212 -5.63 -24.98 -10.19
CA THR A 212 -5.63 -24.65 -11.62
C THR A 212 -5.02 -23.26 -11.88
N GLU A 213 -5.20 -22.32 -10.96
CA GLU A 213 -4.54 -21.01 -11.00
C GLU A 213 -3.05 -21.04 -10.61
N GLY A 214 -2.50 -22.21 -10.32
CA GLY A 214 -1.08 -22.41 -9.99
C GLY A 214 -0.73 -22.24 -8.51
N LEU A 215 -1.71 -22.15 -7.61
CA LEU A 215 -1.44 -22.04 -6.18
C LEU A 215 -0.94 -23.35 -5.60
N SER A 216 0.08 -23.27 -4.73
CA SER A 216 0.54 -24.44 -3.99
C SER A 216 -0.48 -24.86 -2.91
N LYS A 217 -0.41 -26.16 -2.51
CA LYS A 217 -1.24 -26.66 -1.40
C LYS A 217 -1.10 -25.81 -0.13
N VAL A 218 0.12 -25.40 0.22
CA VAL A 218 0.40 -24.57 1.40
C VAL A 218 -0.33 -23.24 1.30
N PHE A 219 -0.35 -22.62 0.10
CA PHE A 219 -1.03 -21.34 -0.09
C PHE A 219 -2.56 -21.50 -0.08
N VAL A 220 -3.11 -22.57 -0.65
CA VAL A 220 -4.54 -22.90 -0.57
C VAL A 220 -4.97 -23.10 0.90
N ASP A 221 -4.18 -23.85 1.68
CA ASP A 221 -4.42 -24.04 3.12
C ASP A 221 -4.33 -22.69 3.90
N TYR A 222 -3.47 -21.79 3.49
CA TYR A 222 -3.43 -20.42 4.03
C TYR A 222 -4.72 -19.65 3.69
N MET A 223 -5.22 -19.74 2.44
CA MET A 223 -6.44 -19.06 2.00
C MET A 223 -7.70 -19.55 2.73
N ARG A 224 -7.72 -20.78 3.26
CA ARG A 224 -8.82 -21.28 4.12
C ARG A 224 -8.97 -20.50 5.42
N ARG A 225 -7.92 -19.79 5.87
CA ARG A 225 -8.01 -18.90 7.05
C ARG A 225 -8.88 -17.67 6.79
N TRP A 226 -9.14 -17.37 5.53
CA TRP A 226 -9.99 -16.26 5.11
C TRP A 226 -11.42 -16.79 4.95
N LYS A 227 -12.25 -16.47 5.95
CA LYS A 227 -13.65 -16.96 5.99
C LYS A 227 -14.35 -16.66 4.67
N GLY A 228 -14.89 -17.70 4.03
CA GLY A 228 -15.62 -17.58 2.78
C GLY A 228 -14.74 -17.42 1.53
N PHE A 229 -13.44 -17.76 1.59
CA PHE A 229 -12.58 -17.74 0.40
C PHE A 229 -12.52 -19.11 -0.29
N VAL A 230 -12.32 -20.19 0.45
CA VAL A 230 -12.24 -21.55 -0.09
C VAL A 230 -13.42 -22.37 0.43
N LEU A 231 -14.05 -23.13 -0.48
CA LEU A 231 -15.02 -24.17 -0.12
C LEU A 231 -14.29 -25.35 0.52
N ASP A 232 -14.78 -25.81 1.68
CA ASP A 232 -14.32 -27.01 2.34
C ASP A 232 -14.98 -28.27 1.74
#